data_0aaec317a7cac2c840bb79f101201347
#
_entry.id   0aaec317a7cac2c840bb79f101201347
#
_cell.length_a   1.000
_cell.length_b   1.000
_cell.length_c   1.000
_cell.angle_alpha   90.00
_cell.angle_beta   90.00
_cell.angle_gamma   90.00
#
_symmetry.space_group_name_H-M   'P 1'
#
loop_
_entity.id
_entity.type
_entity.pdbx_description
1 polymer ?
#
loop_
_entity_poly.entity_id
_entity_poly.type
_entity_poly.pdbx_seq_one_letter_code
_entity_poly.pdbx_strand_id
1 'polypeptide(L)'
;MAEYTYEVLVEYGAQAIEDIRHKRLTKAVEDITFINIAVTGVIANITKSFSQSALGHMMYDGVRTYFTKEAEHALHGEIVAVALFTQLYYNKLSEDKEALRLFMKGMDMPLTLQELGIEPTQ
;
A
#
# COMPACT_ATOMS: atom_id res chain seq x y z
N MET A 1 5.56 -10.60 -14.16
CA MET A 1 6.00 -9.24 -13.77
C MET A 1 5.33 -8.77 -12.47
N ALA A 2 4.02 -8.69 -12.40
CA ALA A 2 3.32 -8.27 -11.15
C ALA A 2 3.59 -9.21 -9.98
N GLU A 3 3.58 -10.51 -10.19
CA GLU A 3 3.89 -11.51 -9.18
C GLU A 3 5.31 -11.35 -8.65
N TYR A 4 6.31 -11.21 -9.53
CA TYR A 4 7.69 -10.93 -9.15
C TYR A 4 7.82 -9.63 -8.34
N THR A 5 7.11 -8.58 -8.76
CA THR A 5 7.07 -7.30 -8.01
C THR A 5 6.54 -7.50 -6.60
N TYR A 6 5.47 -8.27 -6.45
CA TYR A 6 4.87 -8.59 -5.15
C TYR A 6 5.84 -9.39 -4.26
N GLU A 7 6.47 -10.43 -4.82
CA GLU A 7 7.45 -11.25 -4.08
C GLU A 7 8.60 -10.42 -3.54
N VAL A 8 9.21 -9.57 -4.38
CA VAL A 8 10.32 -8.70 -3.96
C VAL A 8 9.88 -7.68 -2.91
N LEU A 9 8.69 -7.09 -3.04
CA LEU A 9 8.16 -6.15 -2.04
C LEU A 9 7.95 -6.82 -0.69
N VAL A 10 7.40 -8.02 -0.67
CA VAL A 10 7.16 -8.77 0.58
C VAL A 10 8.47 -9.22 1.22
N GLU A 11 9.43 -9.68 0.41
CA GLU A 11 10.70 -10.21 0.91
C GLU A 11 11.63 -9.11 1.42
N TYR A 12 11.76 -8.00 0.68
CA TYR A 12 12.77 -6.98 0.96
C TYR A 12 12.22 -5.65 1.46
N GLY A 13 10.91 -5.45 1.45
CA GLY A 13 10.30 -4.16 1.79
C GLY A 13 10.62 -3.69 3.22
N ALA A 14 10.47 -4.57 4.20
CA ALA A 14 10.77 -4.25 5.59
C ALA A 14 12.27 -3.93 5.80
N GLN A 15 13.16 -4.71 5.16
CA GLN A 15 14.60 -4.47 5.21
C GLN A 15 14.97 -3.13 4.57
N ALA A 16 14.39 -2.81 3.42
CA ALA A 16 14.65 -1.55 2.73
C ALA A 16 14.24 -0.33 3.58
N ILE A 17 13.08 -0.39 4.24
CA ILE A 17 12.62 0.68 5.14
C ILE A 17 13.59 0.87 6.31
N GLU A 18 14.04 -0.21 6.93
CA GLU A 18 14.99 -0.16 8.03
C GLU A 18 16.33 0.42 7.59
N ASP A 19 16.80 0.03 6.41
CA ASP A 19 18.05 0.56 5.83
C ASP A 19 17.94 2.06 5.51
N ILE A 20 16.80 2.51 4.97
CA ILE A 20 16.54 3.93 4.72
C ILE A 20 16.52 4.73 6.03
N ARG A 21 15.87 4.22 7.07
CA ARG A 21 15.86 4.86 8.41
C ARG A 21 17.28 5.09 8.94
N HIS A 22 18.19 4.15 8.68
CA HIS A 22 19.60 4.24 9.04
C HIS A 22 20.49 4.88 7.97
N LYS A 23 19.91 5.47 6.92
CA LYS A 23 20.61 6.10 5.79
C LYS A 23 21.62 5.18 5.11
N ARG A 24 21.29 3.89 5.01
CA ARG A 24 22.10 2.88 4.33
C ARG A 24 21.55 2.63 2.94
N LEU A 25 22.41 2.74 1.92
CA LEU A 25 22.10 2.33 0.56
C LEU A 25 22.52 0.86 0.39
N THR A 26 21.54 -0.02 0.42
CA THR A 26 21.73 -1.47 0.27
C THR A 26 21.05 -1.98 -0.99
N LYS A 27 21.36 -3.22 -1.36
CA LYS A 27 20.70 -3.87 -2.50
C LYS A 27 19.18 -3.92 -2.34
N ALA A 28 18.67 -4.13 -1.13
CA ALA A 28 17.24 -4.10 -0.85
C ALA A 28 16.64 -2.74 -1.17
N VAL A 29 17.29 -1.63 -0.78
CA VAL A 29 16.83 -0.26 -1.09
C VAL A 29 16.84 0.00 -2.60
N GLU A 30 17.90 -0.42 -3.30
CA GLU A 30 17.99 -0.26 -4.75
C GLU A 30 16.89 -1.04 -5.48
N ASP A 31 16.68 -2.30 -5.13
CA ASP A 31 15.68 -3.17 -5.76
C ASP A 31 14.26 -2.67 -5.51
N ILE A 32 13.93 -2.30 -4.27
CA ILE A 32 12.62 -1.74 -3.93
C ILE A 32 12.38 -0.41 -4.67
N THR A 33 13.37 0.46 -4.73
CA THR A 33 13.27 1.73 -5.46
C THR A 33 13.05 1.49 -6.96
N PHE A 34 13.81 0.59 -7.56
CA PHE A 34 13.68 0.24 -8.96
C PHE A 34 12.29 -0.35 -9.27
N ILE A 35 11.80 -1.25 -8.44
CA ILE A 35 10.47 -1.85 -8.61
C ILE A 35 9.38 -0.79 -8.50
N ASN A 36 9.44 0.08 -7.50
CA ASN A 36 8.42 1.11 -7.29
C ASN A 36 8.37 2.15 -8.42
N ILE A 37 9.50 2.53 -8.97
CA ILE A 37 9.57 3.57 -9.99
C ILE A 37 9.44 2.99 -11.39
N ALA A 38 10.30 2.04 -11.73
CA ALA A 38 10.42 1.55 -13.11
C ALA A 38 9.40 0.44 -13.41
N VAL A 39 9.38 -0.63 -12.62
CA VAL A 39 8.56 -1.81 -12.92
C VAL A 39 7.07 -1.51 -12.77
N THR A 40 6.68 -0.84 -11.69
CA THR A 40 5.28 -0.43 -11.46
C THR A 40 4.82 0.55 -12.52
N GLY A 41 5.68 1.49 -12.93
CA GLY A 41 5.38 2.42 -14.04
C GLY A 41 5.17 1.70 -15.37
N VAL A 42 5.99 0.71 -15.70
CA VAL A 42 5.83 -0.11 -16.90
C VAL A 42 4.53 -0.92 -16.85
N ILE A 43 4.24 -1.58 -15.73
CA ILE A 43 2.99 -2.35 -15.55
C ILE A 43 1.78 -1.44 -15.74
N ALA A 44 1.75 -0.28 -15.11
CA ALA A 44 0.65 0.67 -15.21
C ALA A 44 0.42 1.14 -16.66
N ASN A 45 1.49 1.36 -17.43
CA ASN A 45 1.38 1.75 -18.84
C ASN A 45 0.92 0.62 -19.76
N ILE A 46 1.37 -0.62 -19.55
CA ILE A 46 0.98 -1.77 -20.35
C ILE A 46 -0.49 -2.13 -20.11
N THR A 47 -0.96 -2.04 -18.88
CA THR A 47 -2.35 -2.42 -18.53
C THR A 47 -3.39 -1.39 -18.93
N LYS A 48 -2.99 -0.27 -19.54
CA LYS A 48 -3.88 0.81 -19.98
C LYS A 48 -4.93 1.16 -18.92
N SER A 49 -4.45 1.61 -17.77
CA SER A 49 -5.21 1.77 -16.53
C SER A 49 -6.42 2.73 -16.58
N PHE A 50 -6.80 3.26 -17.72
CA PHE A 50 -7.90 4.21 -17.90
C PHE A 50 -9.28 3.73 -17.41
N SER A 51 -9.46 2.43 -17.27
CA SER A 51 -10.75 1.84 -16.85
C SER A 51 -10.62 0.91 -15.64
N GLN A 52 -9.46 0.85 -15.02
CA GLN A 52 -9.22 -0.05 -13.88
C GLN A 52 -9.13 0.76 -12.59
N SER A 53 -10.26 1.31 -12.16
CA SER A 53 -10.35 1.85 -10.80
C SER A 53 -10.39 0.70 -9.82
N ALA A 54 -9.24 0.36 -9.22
CA ALA A 54 -9.19 -0.58 -8.13
C ALA A 54 -9.96 -0.03 -6.92
N LEU A 55 -10.71 -0.88 -6.22
CA LEU A 55 -11.53 -0.50 -5.07
C LEU A 55 -10.72 0.28 -4.02
N GLY A 56 -9.46 -0.09 -3.79
CA GLY A 56 -8.57 0.62 -2.88
C GLY A 56 -8.37 2.09 -3.25
N HIS A 57 -8.21 2.41 -4.54
CA HIS A 57 -8.09 3.80 -5.00
C HIS A 57 -9.42 4.56 -4.95
N MET A 58 -10.56 3.90 -5.21
CA MET A 58 -11.87 4.52 -5.04
C MET A 58 -12.13 4.88 -3.57
N MET A 59 -11.72 4.03 -2.65
CA MET A 59 -11.79 4.32 -1.21
C MET A 59 -10.87 5.47 -0.82
N TYR A 60 -9.67 5.54 -1.39
CA TYR A 60 -8.77 6.68 -1.21
C TYR A 60 -9.44 8.00 -1.62
N ASP A 61 -10.06 8.04 -2.80
CA ASP A 61 -10.77 9.23 -3.29
C ASP A 61 -11.91 9.61 -2.36
N GLY A 62 -12.64 8.64 -1.82
CA GLY A 62 -13.68 8.85 -0.81
C GLY A 62 -13.12 9.45 0.48
N VAL A 63 -12.04 8.90 1.01
CA VAL A 63 -11.37 9.43 2.20
C VAL A 63 -10.91 10.86 1.98
N ARG A 64 -10.27 11.15 0.85
CA ARG A 64 -9.82 12.52 0.53
C ARG A 64 -10.96 13.50 0.29
N THR A 65 -12.12 13.04 -0.13
CA THR A 65 -13.29 13.89 -0.35
C THR A 65 -14.04 14.19 0.93
N TYR A 66 -14.28 13.19 1.76
CA TYR A 66 -15.17 13.30 2.91
C TYR A 66 -14.47 13.47 4.26
N PHE A 67 -13.20 13.03 4.36
CA PHE A 67 -12.40 13.01 5.60
C PHE A 67 -11.06 13.72 5.42
N THR A 68 -11.04 14.79 4.65
CA THR A 68 -9.81 15.53 4.27
C THR A 68 -9.02 16.00 5.49
N LYS A 69 -9.72 16.50 6.52
CA LYS A 69 -9.07 17.03 7.74
C LYS A 69 -8.61 15.92 8.66
N GLU A 70 -9.46 14.91 8.84
CA GLU A 70 -9.21 13.77 9.72
C GLU A 70 -7.99 12.97 9.25
N ALA A 71 -7.89 12.75 7.94
CA ALA A 71 -6.82 11.99 7.31
C ALA A 71 -5.70 12.87 6.71
N GLU A 72 -5.56 14.14 7.12
CA GLU A 72 -4.58 15.07 6.52
C GLU A 72 -3.13 14.60 6.66
N HIS A 73 -2.81 13.89 7.74
CA HIS A 73 -1.48 13.37 8.01
C HIS A 73 -1.17 12.05 7.32
N ALA A 74 -2.19 11.35 6.83
CA ALA A 74 -2.02 10.06 6.19
C ALA A 74 -1.47 10.21 4.77
N LEU A 75 -0.49 9.38 4.43
CA LEU A 75 0.05 9.32 3.07
C LEU A 75 -0.92 8.61 2.13
N HIS A 76 -0.82 8.91 0.82
CA HIS A 76 -1.62 8.23 -0.21
C HIS A 76 -1.52 6.70 -0.09
N GLY A 77 -0.31 6.17 -0.01
CA GLY A 77 -0.06 4.73 0.09
C GLY A 77 -0.64 4.10 1.34
N GLU A 78 -0.66 4.80 2.47
CA GLU A 78 -1.23 4.32 3.73
C GLU A 78 -2.75 4.15 3.62
N ILE A 79 -3.44 5.14 3.05
CA ILE A 79 -4.89 5.05 2.85
C ILE A 79 -5.24 3.92 1.89
N VAL A 80 -4.52 3.81 0.77
CA VAL A 80 -4.73 2.71 -0.19
C VAL A 80 -4.43 1.36 0.45
N ALA A 81 -3.38 1.24 1.25
CA ALA A 81 -3.02 -0.01 1.93
C ALA A 81 -4.10 -0.46 2.93
N VAL A 82 -4.66 0.44 3.72
CA VAL A 82 -5.81 0.13 4.60
C VAL A 82 -7.01 -0.32 3.77
N ALA A 83 -7.28 0.33 2.64
CA ALA A 83 -8.37 -0.01 1.75
C ALA A 83 -8.20 -1.39 1.08
N LEU A 84 -6.97 -1.92 0.97
CA LEU A 84 -6.73 -3.27 0.45
C LEU A 84 -7.42 -4.36 1.27
N PHE A 85 -7.59 -4.19 2.58
CA PHE A 85 -8.35 -5.15 3.38
C PHE A 85 -9.79 -5.31 2.90
N THR A 86 -10.43 -4.21 2.51
CA THR A 86 -11.78 -4.24 1.92
C THR A 86 -11.75 -4.88 0.54
N GLN A 87 -10.76 -4.57 -0.27
CA GLN A 87 -10.60 -5.17 -1.60
C GLN A 87 -10.37 -6.67 -1.54
N LEU A 88 -9.52 -7.16 -0.62
CA LEU A 88 -9.31 -8.59 -0.42
C LEU A 88 -10.60 -9.30 0.01
N TYR A 89 -11.36 -8.68 0.92
CA TYR A 89 -12.66 -9.22 1.32
C TYR A 89 -13.64 -9.31 0.12
N TYR A 90 -13.74 -8.23 -0.66
CA TYR A 90 -14.62 -8.18 -1.82
C TYR A 90 -14.23 -9.23 -2.88
N ASN A 91 -12.93 -9.43 -3.09
CA ASN A 91 -12.39 -10.42 -4.04
C ASN A 91 -12.40 -11.85 -3.49
N LYS A 92 -12.89 -12.09 -2.27
CA LYS A 92 -12.88 -13.39 -1.58
C LYS A 92 -11.48 -13.98 -1.37
N LEU A 93 -10.49 -13.13 -1.24
CA LEU A 93 -9.09 -13.48 -0.97
C LEU A 93 -8.76 -13.27 0.53
N SER A 94 -9.62 -13.75 1.40
CA SER A 94 -9.49 -13.54 2.85
C SER A 94 -8.26 -14.22 3.45
N GLU A 95 -7.70 -15.20 2.79
CA GLU A 95 -6.48 -15.90 3.20
C GLU A 95 -5.26 -14.97 3.19
N ASP A 96 -5.23 -14.02 2.25
CA ASP A 96 -4.13 -13.07 2.11
C ASP A 96 -4.18 -11.91 3.12
N LYS A 97 -5.31 -11.76 3.82
CA LYS A 97 -5.54 -10.67 4.77
C LYS A 97 -4.53 -10.67 5.92
N GLU A 98 -4.22 -11.84 6.47
CA GLU A 98 -3.28 -11.94 7.59
C GLU A 98 -1.85 -11.67 7.15
N ALA A 99 -1.44 -12.14 5.97
CA ALA A 99 -0.14 -11.85 5.38
C ALA A 99 0.03 -10.34 5.16
N LEU A 100 -0.98 -9.67 4.58
CA LEU A 100 -0.98 -8.22 4.40
C LEU A 100 -0.89 -7.48 5.75
N ARG A 101 -1.66 -7.90 6.75
CA ARG A 101 -1.66 -7.31 8.08
C ARG A 101 -0.28 -7.38 8.75
N LEU A 102 0.36 -8.55 8.69
CA LEU A 102 1.69 -8.75 9.26
C LEU A 102 2.74 -7.91 8.53
N PHE A 103 2.66 -7.85 7.20
CA PHE A 103 3.54 -7.04 6.38
C PHE A 103 3.43 -5.55 6.73
N MET A 104 2.22 -5.00 6.77
CA MET A 104 1.97 -3.59 7.11
C MET A 104 2.41 -3.28 8.54
N LYS A 105 2.12 -4.17 9.50
CA LYS A 105 2.53 -4.01 10.90
C LYS A 105 4.06 -4.00 11.05
N GLY A 106 4.77 -4.82 10.29
CA GLY A 106 6.23 -4.86 10.29
C GLY A 106 6.90 -3.57 9.79
N MET A 107 6.12 -2.73 9.09
CA MET A 107 6.58 -1.44 8.57
C MET A 107 5.99 -0.23 9.32
N ASP A 108 5.36 -0.44 10.47
CA ASP A 108 4.65 0.60 11.24
C ASP A 108 3.58 1.35 10.43
N MET A 109 2.94 0.66 9.49
CA MET A 109 1.85 1.24 8.70
C MET A 109 0.51 1.15 9.43
N PRO A 110 -0.41 2.11 9.22
CA PRO A 110 -1.75 2.04 9.77
C PRO A 110 -2.51 0.82 9.21
N LEU A 111 -3.30 0.18 10.06
CA LEU A 111 -4.09 -1.02 9.74
C LEU A 111 -5.58 -0.76 9.69
N THR A 112 -6.03 0.38 10.22
CA THR A 112 -7.44 0.74 10.39
C THR A 112 -7.71 2.18 9.97
N LEU A 113 -8.98 2.50 9.69
CA LEU A 113 -9.40 3.87 9.44
C LEU A 113 -9.15 4.77 10.67
N GLN A 114 -9.29 4.23 11.87
CA GLN A 114 -9.05 4.96 13.11
C GLN A 114 -7.58 5.38 13.24
N GLU A 115 -6.65 4.51 12.85
CA GLU A 115 -5.21 4.85 12.81
C GLU A 115 -4.87 5.88 11.72
N LEU A 116 -5.74 6.05 10.72
CA LEU A 116 -5.68 7.14 9.75
C LEU A 116 -6.30 8.45 10.25
N GLY A 117 -6.84 8.47 11.48
CA GLY A 117 -7.51 9.62 12.08
C GLY A 117 -9.02 9.68 11.85
N ILE A 118 -9.62 8.68 11.23
CA ILE A 118 -11.05 8.65 10.91
C ILE A 118 -11.77 7.84 11.99
N GLU A 119 -12.44 8.54 12.90
CA GLU A 119 -13.24 7.91 13.95
C GLU A 119 -14.59 7.43 13.42
N PRO A 120 -15.09 6.28 13.90
CA PRO A 120 -16.44 5.86 13.58
C PRO A 120 -17.45 6.90 14.10
N THR A 121 -18.29 7.43 13.23
CA THR A 121 -19.41 8.27 13.64
C THR A 121 -20.43 7.42 14.39
N GLN A 122 -20.79 7.85 15.59
CA GLN A 122 -21.88 7.26 16.36
C GLN A 122 -23.25 7.54 15.73
#